data_dcc0fc9aa77dba857e1efd75bfb9879b
#
_entry.id   dcc0fc9aa77dba857e1efd75bfb9879b
#
_cell.length_a   1.000
_cell.length_b   1.000
_cell.length_c   1.000
_cell.angle_alpha   90.00
_cell.angle_beta   90.00
_cell.angle_gamma   90.00
#
_symmetry.space_group_name_H-M   'P 1'
#
loop_
_entity.id
_entity.type
_entity.pdbx_description
1 polymer ?
#
loop_
_entity_poly.entity_id
_entity_poly.type
_entity_poly.pdbx_seq_one_letter_code
_entity_poly.pdbx_strand_id
1 'polypeptide(L)'
;MSGWLLMGLPGSVYLAGTGEVWIAIGLLIGTILNWYIVSARLRKYTIVAGNSLTIPSFFQNRYRDDKGVIKMVSAIIIAIFFTVYTASAFSSGAKLFATLFGNSENYNTVYTIGLIVAVIVILVYTFLGGFKAVCYTDFIQGLLMLVAIMAVPIIAYVALTYNNSFSQSLIDSGVTNPDNYLNFLKNDDGSNVSAVSIISNLAWGLGYFGMPHILIRFMA
;
A
#
# COMPACT_ATOMS: atom_id res chain seq x y z
N MET A 1 -2.01 1.65 5.10
CA MET A 1 -0.89 1.42 4.15
C MET A 1 -0.55 -0.06 4.12
N SER A 2 -0.08 -0.57 2.99
CA SER A 2 0.35 -1.96 2.90
C SER A 2 1.86 -2.08 3.12
N GLY A 3 2.33 -3.23 3.61
CA GLY A 3 3.76 -3.53 3.69
C GLY A 3 4.45 -3.45 2.32
N TRP A 4 3.70 -3.73 1.23
CA TRP A 4 4.18 -3.55 -0.13
C TRP A 4 4.54 -2.10 -0.46
N LEU A 5 3.67 -1.14 -0.14
CA LEU A 5 3.94 0.29 -0.40
C LEU A 5 5.07 0.85 0.48
N LEU A 6 5.27 0.29 1.67
CA LEU A 6 6.32 0.74 2.58
C LEU A 6 7.70 0.19 2.21
N MET A 7 7.78 -1.08 1.81
CA MET A 7 9.06 -1.78 1.60
C MET A 7 9.20 -2.36 0.19
N GLY A 8 8.13 -2.91 -0.37
CA GLY A 8 8.18 -3.61 -1.66
C GLY A 8 8.44 -2.66 -2.82
N LEU A 9 7.63 -1.64 -2.98
CA LEU A 9 7.77 -0.69 -4.09
C LEU A 9 9.08 0.13 -4.02
N PRO A 10 9.47 0.72 -2.86
CA PRO A 10 10.79 1.36 -2.76
C PRO A 10 11.93 0.39 -3.01
N GLY A 11 11.81 -0.86 -2.53
CA GLY A 11 12.82 -1.89 -2.76
C GLY A 11 12.93 -2.29 -4.23
N SER A 12 11.82 -2.45 -4.96
CA SER A 12 11.87 -2.73 -6.40
C SER A 12 12.49 -1.57 -7.19
N VAL A 13 12.14 -0.32 -6.87
CA VAL A 13 12.76 0.85 -7.51
C VAL A 13 14.25 0.93 -7.20
N TYR A 14 14.65 0.60 -5.96
CA TYR A 14 16.06 0.57 -5.58
C TYR A 14 16.84 -0.49 -6.35
N LEU A 15 16.27 -1.67 -6.57
CA LEU A 15 16.95 -2.79 -7.25
C LEU A 15 16.91 -2.71 -8.79
N ALA A 16 15.81 -2.23 -9.35
CA ALA A 16 15.56 -2.29 -10.80
C ALA A 16 15.52 -0.90 -11.48
N GLY A 17 15.65 0.17 -10.70
CA GLY A 17 15.61 1.54 -11.20
C GLY A 17 14.20 2.12 -11.35
N THR A 18 14.13 3.32 -11.92
CA THR A 18 12.89 4.09 -12.02
C THR A 18 11.85 3.50 -12.98
N GLY A 19 12.20 2.48 -13.76
CA GLY A 19 11.23 1.72 -14.58
C GLY A 19 10.09 1.10 -13.76
N GLU A 20 10.33 0.78 -12.47
CA GLU A 20 9.30 0.25 -11.57
C GLU A 20 8.26 1.31 -11.11
N VAL A 21 8.51 2.59 -11.35
CA VAL A 21 7.55 3.67 -11.04
C VAL A 21 6.25 3.53 -11.82
N TRP A 22 6.22 2.80 -12.92
CA TRP A 22 4.98 2.47 -13.64
C TRP A 22 3.94 1.78 -12.75
N ILE A 23 4.37 1.02 -11.74
CA ILE A 23 3.48 0.46 -10.71
C ILE A 23 2.77 1.58 -9.94
N ALA A 24 3.51 2.59 -9.48
CA ALA A 24 2.94 3.72 -8.74
C ALA A 24 1.95 4.53 -9.60
N ILE A 25 2.27 4.75 -10.88
CA ILE A 25 1.37 5.40 -11.85
C ILE A 25 0.10 4.57 -12.03
N GLY A 26 0.22 3.26 -12.18
CA GLY A 26 -0.92 2.35 -12.28
C GLY A 26 -1.82 2.39 -11.04
N LEU A 27 -1.22 2.37 -9.85
CA LEU A 27 -1.96 2.48 -8.59
C LEU A 27 -2.69 3.83 -8.45
N LEU A 28 -2.06 4.93 -8.87
CA LEU A 28 -2.69 6.26 -8.88
C LEU A 28 -3.91 6.29 -9.81
N ILE A 29 -3.72 5.85 -11.06
CA ILE A 29 -4.81 5.78 -12.05
C ILE A 29 -5.92 4.85 -11.55
N GLY A 30 -5.58 3.67 -11.03
CA GLY A 30 -6.53 2.72 -10.48
C GLY A 30 -7.34 3.30 -9.32
N THR A 31 -6.70 4.07 -8.43
CA THR A 31 -7.39 4.75 -7.34
C THR A 31 -8.40 5.78 -7.87
N ILE A 32 -7.99 6.65 -8.77
CA ILE A 32 -8.86 7.68 -9.36
C ILE A 32 -10.06 7.04 -10.06
N LEU A 33 -9.80 6.04 -10.90
CA LEU A 33 -10.85 5.33 -11.63
C LEU A 33 -11.81 4.59 -10.66
N ASN A 34 -11.29 3.96 -9.61
CA ASN A 34 -12.11 3.28 -8.62
C ASN A 34 -13.06 4.26 -7.90
N TRP A 35 -12.55 5.42 -7.49
CA TRP A 35 -13.39 6.47 -6.90
C TRP A 35 -14.43 7.01 -7.88
N TYR A 36 -14.03 7.27 -9.12
CA TYR A 36 -14.93 7.86 -10.13
C TYR A 36 -16.00 6.88 -10.63
N ILE A 37 -15.61 5.62 -10.89
CA ILE A 37 -16.49 4.64 -11.53
C ILE A 37 -17.27 3.84 -10.49
N VAL A 38 -16.61 3.38 -9.42
CA VAL A 38 -17.17 2.37 -8.50
C VAL A 38 -17.91 3.01 -7.34
N SER A 39 -17.38 4.07 -6.73
CA SER A 39 -17.89 4.58 -5.44
C SER A 39 -19.40 4.90 -5.48
N ALA A 40 -19.83 5.77 -6.37
CA ALA A 40 -21.23 6.19 -6.45
C ALA A 40 -22.17 5.05 -6.87
N ARG A 41 -21.72 4.17 -7.77
CA ARG A 41 -22.49 3.01 -8.22
C ARG A 41 -22.63 1.99 -7.11
N LEU A 42 -21.53 1.64 -6.47
CA LEU A 42 -21.55 0.66 -5.37
C LEU A 42 -22.44 1.15 -4.23
N ARG A 43 -22.34 2.43 -3.84
CA ARG A 43 -23.21 2.98 -2.79
C ARG A 43 -24.71 2.85 -3.14
N LYS A 44 -25.09 3.19 -4.37
CA LYS A 44 -26.48 3.03 -4.81
C LYS A 44 -26.94 1.58 -4.75
N TYR A 45 -26.11 0.66 -5.22
CA TYR A 45 -26.43 -0.77 -5.20
C TYR A 45 -26.53 -1.34 -3.79
N THR A 46 -25.67 -0.91 -2.86
CA THR A 46 -25.71 -1.37 -1.47
C THR A 46 -26.95 -0.89 -0.74
N ILE A 47 -27.44 0.33 -1.02
CA ILE A 47 -28.70 0.83 -0.46
C ILE A 47 -29.89 -0.02 -0.94
N VAL A 48 -29.97 -0.29 -2.24
CA VAL A 48 -31.03 -1.13 -2.83
C VAL A 48 -30.94 -2.58 -2.31
N ALA A 49 -29.73 -3.07 -2.03
CA ALA A 49 -29.50 -4.39 -1.46
C ALA A 49 -29.62 -4.40 0.08
N GLY A 50 -30.60 -3.72 0.64
CA GLY A 50 -30.89 -3.73 2.07
C GLY A 50 -29.90 -2.95 2.92
N ASN A 51 -29.30 -1.87 2.37
CA ASN A 51 -28.29 -1.04 3.02
C ASN A 51 -27.10 -1.87 3.56
N SER A 52 -26.58 -2.76 2.72
CA SER A 52 -25.49 -3.67 3.08
C SER A 52 -24.19 -2.88 3.33
N LEU A 53 -23.63 -3.01 4.54
CA LEU A 53 -22.41 -2.32 4.96
C LEU A 53 -21.14 -3.14 4.77
N THR A 54 -21.27 -4.43 4.43
CA THR A 54 -20.13 -5.33 4.20
C THR A 54 -20.27 -6.06 2.87
N ILE A 55 -19.15 -6.38 2.24
CA ILE A 55 -19.14 -7.10 0.97
C ILE A 55 -19.85 -8.46 1.05
N PRO A 56 -19.65 -9.29 2.10
CA PRO A 56 -20.40 -10.53 2.24
C PRO A 56 -21.91 -10.33 2.33
N SER A 57 -22.36 -9.32 3.08
CA SER A 57 -23.81 -9.00 3.17
C SER A 57 -24.36 -8.47 1.85
N PHE A 58 -23.58 -7.66 1.13
CA PHE A 58 -23.94 -7.18 -0.19
C PHE A 58 -24.12 -8.34 -1.18
N PHE A 59 -23.21 -9.30 -1.21
CA PHE A 59 -23.33 -10.47 -2.07
C PHE A 59 -24.54 -11.32 -1.71
N GLN A 60 -24.78 -11.57 -0.41
CA GLN A 60 -25.96 -12.29 0.04
C GLN A 60 -27.23 -11.63 -0.49
N ASN A 61 -27.40 -10.33 -0.29
CA ASN A 61 -28.61 -9.61 -0.70
C ASN A 61 -28.71 -9.46 -2.23
N ARG A 62 -27.57 -9.25 -2.90
CA ARG A 62 -27.52 -9.11 -4.37
C ARG A 62 -27.92 -10.37 -5.09
N TYR A 63 -27.47 -11.53 -4.61
CA TYR A 63 -27.73 -12.83 -5.22
C TYR A 63 -28.92 -13.57 -4.59
N ARG A 64 -29.61 -12.94 -3.62
CA ARG A 64 -30.76 -13.53 -2.91
C ARG A 64 -30.42 -14.88 -2.30
N ASP A 65 -29.29 -14.97 -1.63
CA ASP A 65 -28.80 -16.20 -1.00
C ASP A 65 -29.51 -16.41 0.35
N ASP A 66 -30.64 -17.07 0.32
CA ASP A 66 -31.46 -17.33 1.53
C ASP A 66 -30.73 -18.27 2.52
N LYS A 67 -29.82 -19.11 2.03
CA LYS A 67 -29.04 -20.04 2.87
C LYS A 67 -27.78 -19.38 3.47
N GLY A 68 -27.41 -18.20 3.02
CA GLY A 68 -26.23 -17.49 3.49
C GLY A 68 -24.88 -18.12 3.10
N VAL A 69 -24.87 -19.03 2.13
CA VAL A 69 -23.66 -19.75 1.70
C VAL A 69 -22.65 -18.78 1.07
N ILE A 70 -23.10 -17.91 0.17
CA ILE A 70 -22.24 -16.91 -0.48
C ILE A 70 -21.66 -15.95 0.54
N LYS A 71 -22.47 -15.52 1.51
CA LYS A 71 -22.02 -14.67 2.63
C LYS A 71 -20.93 -15.38 3.44
N MET A 72 -21.14 -16.62 3.82
CA MET A 72 -20.19 -17.39 4.62
C MET A 72 -18.88 -17.61 3.87
N VAL A 73 -18.93 -18.06 2.63
CA VAL A 73 -17.73 -18.32 1.81
C VAL A 73 -16.94 -17.03 1.58
N SER A 74 -17.62 -15.93 1.20
CA SER A 74 -16.93 -14.66 0.98
C SER A 74 -16.34 -14.09 2.26
N ALA A 75 -17.00 -14.24 3.41
CA ALA A 75 -16.46 -13.82 4.71
C ALA A 75 -15.20 -14.60 5.09
N ILE A 76 -15.20 -15.93 4.91
CA ILE A 76 -14.04 -16.78 5.18
C ILE A 76 -12.86 -16.39 4.28
N ILE A 77 -13.08 -16.23 2.97
CA ILE A 77 -12.04 -15.81 2.03
C ILE A 77 -11.44 -14.46 2.45
N ILE A 78 -12.28 -13.47 2.73
CA ILE A 78 -11.82 -12.15 3.19
C ILE A 78 -11.03 -12.29 4.49
N ALA A 79 -11.51 -13.05 5.47
CA ALA A 79 -10.83 -13.23 6.74
C ALA A 79 -9.43 -13.84 6.58
N ILE A 80 -9.29 -14.88 5.77
CA ILE A 80 -8.00 -15.53 5.52
C ILE A 80 -7.01 -14.56 4.87
N PHE A 81 -7.39 -13.94 3.75
CA PHE A 81 -6.49 -13.04 3.03
C PHE A 81 -6.14 -11.78 3.83
N PHE A 82 -7.12 -11.22 4.59
CA PHE A 82 -6.85 -10.06 5.42
C PHE A 82 -6.02 -10.36 6.66
N THR A 83 -6.06 -11.56 7.19
CA THR A 83 -5.13 -11.99 8.25
C THR A 83 -3.70 -11.94 7.75
N VAL A 84 -3.42 -12.51 6.58
CA VAL A 84 -2.08 -12.46 5.95
C VAL A 84 -1.67 -11.03 5.61
N TYR A 85 -2.58 -10.24 5.05
CA TYR A 85 -2.33 -8.84 4.73
C TYR A 85 -1.96 -8.01 5.97
N THR A 86 -2.70 -8.18 7.05
CA THR A 86 -2.47 -7.48 8.32
C THR A 86 -1.15 -7.91 8.96
N ALA A 87 -0.85 -9.20 8.95
CA ALA A 87 0.44 -9.73 9.44
C ALA A 87 1.63 -9.14 8.66
N SER A 88 1.51 -9.03 7.33
CA SER A 88 2.52 -8.37 6.48
C SER A 88 2.70 -6.89 6.83
N ALA A 89 1.61 -6.17 7.10
CA ALA A 89 1.67 -4.75 7.47
C ALA A 89 2.35 -4.55 8.83
N PHE A 90 2.02 -5.36 9.84
CA PHE A 90 2.68 -5.33 11.15
C PHE A 90 4.16 -5.66 11.07
N SER A 91 4.51 -6.71 10.32
CA SER A 91 5.91 -7.11 10.12
C SER A 91 6.72 -6.00 9.45
N SER A 92 6.16 -5.35 8.43
CA SER A 92 6.84 -4.25 7.73
C SER A 92 7.04 -3.02 8.63
N GLY A 93 6.03 -2.68 9.45
CA GLY A 93 6.14 -1.62 10.44
C GLY A 93 7.20 -1.93 11.50
N ALA A 94 7.18 -3.15 12.04
CA ALA A 94 8.18 -3.58 13.04
C ALA A 94 9.61 -3.59 12.49
N LYS A 95 9.80 -4.00 11.22
CA LYS A 95 11.10 -3.91 10.54
C LYS A 95 11.58 -2.46 10.41
N LEU A 96 10.69 -1.54 10.04
CA LEU A 96 11.03 -0.12 9.96
C LEU A 96 11.50 0.40 11.33
N PHE A 97 10.78 0.10 12.41
CA PHE A 97 11.20 0.49 13.76
C PHE A 97 12.54 -0.12 14.15
N ALA A 98 12.75 -1.41 13.85
CA ALA A 98 14.02 -2.08 14.15
C ALA A 98 15.18 -1.48 13.35
N THR A 99 14.95 -1.05 12.11
CA THR A 99 15.99 -0.41 11.27
C THR A 99 16.34 1.01 11.78
N LEU A 100 15.34 1.75 12.30
CA LEU A 100 15.57 3.13 12.76
C LEU A 100 16.14 3.20 14.18
N PHE A 101 15.73 2.31 15.08
CA PHE A 101 16.05 2.38 16.51
C PHE A 101 16.87 1.19 17.01
N GLY A 102 17.03 0.14 16.20
CA GLY A 102 17.82 -1.03 16.53
C GLY A 102 19.27 -0.92 16.07
N ASN A 103 20.13 -1.67 16.75
CA ASN A 103 21.52 -1.92 16.37
C ASN A 103 21.67 -3.42 16.04
N SER A 104 22.81 -3.83 15.49
CA SER A 104 23.09 -5.23 15.15
C SER A 104 22.83 -6.20 16.32
N GLU A 105 23.07 -5.78 17.56
CA GLU A 105 22.91 -6.62 18.75
C GLU A 105 21.45 -6.71 19.25
N ASN A 106 20.66 -5.64 19.07
CA ASN A 106 19.30 -5.55 19.63
C ASN A 106 18.17 -5.53 18.59
N TYR A 107 18.49 -5.71 17.31
CA TYR A 107 17.52 -5.65 16.21
C TYR A 107 16.28 -6.49 16.44
N ASN A 108 16.45 -7.77 16.83
CA ASN A 108 15.33 -8.68 17.05
C ASN A 108 14.47 -8.27 18.27
N THR A 109 15.09 -7.70 19.30
CA THR A 109 14.38 -7.19 20.48
C THR A 109 13.55 -5.98 20.12
N VAL A 110 14.12 -5.00 19.40
CA VAL A 110 13.40 -3.79 18.95
C VAL A 110 12.28 -4.15 17.96
N TYR A 111 12.52 -5.11 17.06
CA TYR A 111 11.50 -5.65 16.16
C TYR A 111 10.31 -6.22 16.94
N THR A 112 10.57 -7.08 17.92
CA THR A 112 9.53 -7.74 18.71
C THR A 112 8.74 -6.75 19.55
N ILE A 113 9.42 -5.82 20.22
CA ILE A 113 8.78 -4.76 21.01
C ILE A 113 7.93 -3.86 20.09
N GLY A 114 8.49 -3.41 18.98
CA GLY A 114 7.77 -2.57 18.00
C GLY A 114 6.52 -3.26 17.46
N LEU A 115 6.59 -4.55 17.17
CA LEU A 115 5.45 -5.34 16.71
C LEU A 115 4.36 -5.43 17.79
N ILE A 116 4.73 -5.77 19.04
CA ILE A 116 3.77 -5.89 20.14
C ILE A 116 3.10 -4.55 20.44
N VAL A 117 3.87 -3.47 20.53
CA VAL A 117 3.35 -2.11 20.77
C VAL A 117 2.40 -1.70 19.67
N ALA A 118 2.75 -1.89 18.39
CA ALA A 118 1.89 -1.57 17.27
C ALA A 118 0.56 -2.33 17.32
N VAL A 119 0.59 -3.64 17.59
CA VAL A 119 -0.62 -4.47 17.73
C VAL A 119 -1.50 -3.96 18.86
N ILE A 120 -0.94 -3.71 20.06
CA ILE A 120 -1.70 -3.22 21.21
C ILE A 120 -2.35 -1.87 20.90
N VAL A 121 -1.60 -0.91 20.37
CA VAL A 121 -2.12 0.44 20.04
C VAL A 121 -3.28 0.33 19.05
N ILE A 122 -3.12 -0.46 17.98
CA ILE A 122 -4.17 -0.62 16.96
C ILE A 122 -5.42 -1.29 17.55
N LEU A 123 -5.25 -2.33 18.36
CA LEU A 123 -6.38 -2.99 19.02
C LEU A 123 -7.11 -2.03 19.95
N VAL A 124 -6.41 -1.29 20.78
CA VAL A 124 -7.00 -0.36 21.75
C VAL A 124 -7.86 0.69 21.04
N TYR A 125 -7.33 1.42 20.06
CA TYR A 125 -8.13 2.45 19.41
C TYR A 125 -9.25 1.88 18.53
N THR A 126 -9.07 0.68 17.97
CA THR A 126 -10.10 0.03 17.16
C THR A 126 -11.26 -0.46 18.04
N PHE A 127 -10.98 -1.04 19.20
CA PHE A 127 -12.00 -1.47 20.14
C PHE A 127 -12.76 -0.30 20.76
N LEU A 128 -12.07 0.77 21.14
CA LEU A 128 -12.68 1.93 21.78
C LEU A 128 -13.48 2.82 20.80
N GLY A 129 -13.01 2.98 19.60
CA GLY A 129 -13.58 3.96 18.66
C GLY A 129 -14.23 3.37 17.41
N GLY A 130 -14.09 2.07 17.17
CA GLY A 130 -14.68 1.37 16.03
C GLY A 130 -14.25 1.96 14.67
N PHE A 131 -15.09 1.77 13.66
CA PHE A 131 -14.82 2.20 12.29
C PHE A 131 -14.59 3.73 12.16
N LYS A 132 -15.31 4.53 12.94
CA LYS A 132 -15.17 5.99 12.91
C LYS A 132 -13.79 6.45 13.37
N ALA A 133 -13.26 5.88 14.46
CA ALA A 133 -11.92 6.19 14.94
C ALA A 133 -10.85 5.79 13.93
N VAL A 134 -11.00 4.63 13.28
CA VAL A 134 -10.10 4.19 12.22
C VAL A 134 -10.08 5.20 11.06
N CYS A 135 -11.24 5.70 10.62
CA CYS A 135 -11.30 6.72 9.57
C CYS A 135 -10.59 8.02 9.95
N TYR A 136 -10.74 8.49 11.19
CA TYR A 136 -10.04 9.70 11.66
C TYR A 136 -8.53 9.51 11.76
N THR A 137 -8.09 8.39 12.32
CA THR A 137 -6.65 8.08 12.40
C THR A 137 -6.03 7.93 11.01
N ASP A 138 -6.73 7.28 10.07
CA ASP A 138 -6.29 7.15 8.68
C ASP A 138 -6.15 8.52 7.99
N PHE A 139 -7.08 9.45 8.26
CA PHE A 139 -7.02 10.79 7.68
C PHE A 139 -5.78 11.56 8.19
N ILE A 140 -5.54 11.58 9.51
CA ILE A 140 -4.38 12.25 10.10
C ILE A 140 -3.08 11.61 9.61
N GLN A 141 -3.01 10.28 9.61
CA GLN A 141 -1.84 9.55 9.10
C GLN A 141 -1.64 9.80 7.60
N GLY A 142 -2.71 9.93 6.82
CA GLY A 142 -2.65 10.28 5.41
C GLY A 142 -2.02 11.66 5.16
N LEU A 143 -2.37 12.67 5.97
CA LEU A 143 -1.76 13.99 5.91
C LEU A 143 -0.26 13.94 6.27
N LEU A 144 0.10 13.24 7.34
CA LEU A 144 1.51 13.07 7.72
C LEU A 144 2.31 12.38 6.62
N MET A 145 1.72 11.36 5.98
CA MET A 145 2.35 10.67 4.86
C MET A 145 2.55 11.58 3.64
N LEU A 146 1.56 12.42 3.33
CA LEU A 146 1.67 13.37 2.23
C LEU A 146 2.85 14.32 2.45
N VAL A 147 2.99 14.86 3.67
CA VAL A 147 4.13 15.71 4.05
C VAL A 147 5.45 14.93 3.94
N ALA A 148 5.51 13.71 4.46
CA ALA A 148 6.71 12.88 4.43
C ALA A 148 7.15 12.53 2.99
N ILE A 149 6.22 12.13 2.12
CA ILE A 149 6.50 11.79 0.71
C ILE A 149 7.05 12.99 -0.06
N MET A 150 6.65 14.20 0.29
CA MET A 150 7.20 15.42 -0.31
C MET A 150 8.53 15.83 0.32
N ALA A 151 8.63 15.81 1.64
CA ALA A 151 9.80 16.30 2.36
C ALA A 151 11.03 15.37 2.21
N VAL A 152 10.85 14.05 2.33
CA VAL A 152 11.97 13.10 2.33
C VAL A 152 12.77 13.12 1.02
N PRO A 153 12.17 13.07 -0.19
CA PRO A 153 12.95 13.18 -1.42
C PRO A 153 13.68 14.51 -1.57
N ILE A 154 13.06 15.62 -1.15
CA ILE A 154 13.69 16.95 -1.22
C ILE A 154 14.91 17.01 -0.30
N ILE A 155 14.75 16.57 0.95
CA ILE A 155 15.84 16.53 1.93
C ILE A 155 16.96 15.60 1.46
N ALA A 156 16.62 14.40 0.97
CA ALA A 156 17.58 13.45 0.45
C ALA A 156 18.35 14.02 -0.76
N TYR A 157 17.66 14.63 -1.71
CA TYR A 157 18.29 15.27 -2.86
C TYR A 157 19.27 16.37 -2.43
N VAL A 158 18.86 17.27 -1.54
CA VAL A 158 19.73 18.33 -1.02
C VAL A 158 20.94 17.76 -0.28
N ALA A 159 20.73 16.74 0.56
CA ALA A 159 21.82 16.11 1.31
C ALA A 159 22.84 15.41 0.41
N LEU A 160 22.36 14.70 -0.62
CA LEU A 160 23.22 14.00 -1.57
C LEU A 160 24.00 14.94 -2.49
N THR A 161 23.40 16.08 -2.88
CA THR A 161 24.05 17.07 -3.77
C THR A 161 24.95 18.03 -3.02
N TYR A 162 24.91 18.07 -1.70
CA TYR A 162 25.72 18.99 -0.91
C TYR A 162 27.24 18.71 -1.02
N ASN A 163 27.63 17.44 -1.02
CA ASN A 163 29.03 17.03 -1.05
C ASN A 163 29.50 16.50 -2.43
N ASN A 164 28.59 15.92 -3.22
CA ASN A 164 28.88 15.32 -4.53
C ASN A 164 27.72 15.59 -5.49
N SER A 165 27.94 15.38 -6.79
CA SER A 165 26.81 15.35 -7.73
C SER A 165 25.89 14.17 -7.41
N PHE A 166 24.59 14.31 -7.65
CA PHE A 166 23.59 13.25 -7.42
C PHE A 166 23.98 11.94 -8.14
N SER A 167 24.47 12.07 -9.39
CA SER A 167 24.93 10.91 -10.18
C SER A 167 26.11 10.20 -9.52
N GLN A 168 27.06 10.94 -8.92
CA GLN A 168 28.18 10.34 -8.21
C GLN A 168 27.71 9.58 -6.97
N SER A 169 26.77 10.11 -6.23
CA SER A 169 26.19 9.43 -5.06
C SER A 169 25.48 8.11 -5.45
N LEU A 170 24.85 8.05 -6.62
CA LEU A 170 24.28 6.80 -7.15
C LEU A 170 25.36 5.78 -7.50
N ILE A 171 26.45 6.22 -8.14
CA ILE A 171 27.59 5.33 -8.46
C ILE A 171 28.21 4.78 -7.17
N ASP A 172 28.42 5.61 -6.17
CA ASP A 172 28.97 5.22 -4.87
C ASP A 172 28.03 4.22 -4.13
N SER A 173 26.73 4.26 -4.42
CA SER A 173 25.72 3.31 -3.92
C SER A 173 25.65 2.01 -4.73
N GLY A 174 26.47 1.84 -5.78
CA GLY A 174 26.54 0.62 -6.57
C GLY A 174 25.72 0.64 -7.86
N VAL A 175 25.15 1.77 -8.26
CA VAL A 175 24.45 1.92 -9.54
C VAL A 175 25.45 2.02 -10.68
N THR A 176 25.39 1.10 -11.63
CA THR A 176 26.35 1.00 -12.74
C THR A 176 26.19 2.15 -13.74
N ASN A 177 24.96 2.55 -14.04
CA ASN A 177 24.66 3.61 -15.00
C ASN A 177 23.53 4.49 -14.51
N PRO A 178 23.82 5.64 -13.87
CA PRO A 178 22.78 6.53 -13.33
C PRO A 178 21.76 7.03 -14.36
N ASP A 179 22.18 7.26 -15.60
CA ASP A 179 21.28 7.78 -16.65
C ASP A 179 20.23 6.73 -17.05
N ASN A 180 20.62 5.47 -17.12
CA ASN A 180 19.69 4.37 -17.37
C ASN A 180 18.78 4.11 -16.15
N TYR A 181 19.38 4.07 -14.96
CA TYR A 181 18.69 3.85 -13.72
C TYR A 181 17.60 4.89 -13.45
N LEU A 182 17.82 6.14 -13.81
CA LEU A 182 16.85 7.25 -13.68
C LEU A 182 15.88 7.38 -14.85
N ASN A 183 15.96 6.52 -15.85
CA ASN A 183 15.11 6.57 -17.03
C ASN A 183 13.90 5.65 -16.89
N PHE A 184 12.68 6.20 -16.98
CA PHE A 184 11.42 5.44 -16.89
C PHE A 184 11.20 4.42 -18.02
N LEU A 185 11.94 4.53 -19.11
CA LEU A 185 11.79 3.70 -20.31
C LEU A 185 12.98 2.78 -20.53
N LYS A 186 13.99 2.82 -19.67
CA LYS A 186 15.18 1.97 -19.75
C LYS A 186 15.33 1.12 -18.50
N ASN A 187 15.87 -0.08 -18.71
CA ASN A 187 16.37 -0.92 -17.63
C ASN A 187 17.81 -0.51 -17.28
N ASP A 188 18.35 -0.99 -16.18
CA ASP A 188 19.71 -0.70 -15.74
C ASP A 188 20.79 -1.14 -16.76
N ASP A 189 20.52 -2.22 -17.52
CA ASP A 189 21.36 -2.73 -18.62
C ASP A 189 21.33 -1.88 -19.91
N GLY A 190 20.53 -0.80 -19.93
CA GLY A 190 20.37 0.08 -21.09
C GLY A 190 19.34 -0.39 -22.13
N SER A 191 18.76 -1.58 -21.95
CA SER A 191 17.65 -2.05 -22.78
C SER A 191 16.37 -1.25 -22.53
N ASN A 192 15.50 -1.16 -23.54
CA ASN A 192 14.21 -0.50 -23.38
C ASN A 192 13.28 -1.39 -22.55
N VAL A 193 12.52 -0.76 -21.61
CA VAL A 193 11.46 -1.44 -20.88
C VAL A 193 10.41 -1.91 -21.88
N SER A 194 10.08 -3.19 -21.84
CA SER A 194 9.09 -3.79 -22.74
C SER A 194 7.70 -3.15 -22.53
N ALA A 195 6.96 -2.92 -23.61
CA ALA A 195 5.57 -2.48 -23.52
C ALA A 195 4.71 -3.42 -22.66
N VAL A 196 4.99 -4.72 -22.70
CA VAL A 196 4.31 -5.72 -21.86
C VAL A 196 4.61 -5.48 -20.38
N SER A 197 5.86 -5.17 -20.02
CA SER A 197 6.23 -4.82 -18.63
C SER A 197 5.52 -3.57 -18.15
N ILE A 198 5.45 -2.53 -18.98
CA ILE A 198 4.73 -1.29 -18.64
C ILE A 198 3.24 -1.57 -18.39
N ILE A 199 2.59 -2.33 -19.29
CA ILE A 199 1.18 -2.70 -19.12
C ILE A 199 0.98 -3.57 -17.88
N SER A 200 1.87 -4.52 -17.61
CA SER A 200 1.84 -5.37 -16.42
C SER A 200 1.96 -4.55 -15.14
N ASN A 201 2.89 -3.60 -15.10
CA ASN A 201 3.08 -2.71 -13.96
C ASN A 201 1.89 -1.76 -13.76
N LEU A 202 1.31 -1.22 -14.83
CA LEU A 202 0.08 -0.42 -14.76
C LEU A 202 -1.13 -1.24 -14.28
N ALA A 203 -1.18 -2.54 -14.61
CA ALA A 203 -2.27 -3.43 -14.22
C ALA A 203 -2.39 -3.65 -12.70
N TRP A 204 -1.36 -3.32 -11.92
CA TRP A 204 -1.44 -3.33 -10.44
C TRP A 204 -2.59 -2.44 -9.93
N GLY A 205 -2.92 -1.37 -10.64
CA GLY A 205 -4.05 -0.48 -10.32
C GLY A 205 -5.42 -1.17 -10.36
N LEU A 206 -5.55 -2.25 -11.15
CA LEU A 206 -6.79 -3.04 -11.21
C LEU A 206 -7.11 -3.73 -9.88
N GLY A 207 -6.11 -4.03 -9.06
CA GLY A 207 -6.29 -4.63 -7.74
C GLY A 207 -7.18 -3.78 -6.81
N TYR A 208 -7.17 -2.46 -6.95
CA TYR A 208 -7.97 -1.57 -6.10
C TYR A 208 -9.48 -1.70 -6.30
N PHE A 209 -9.93 -2.17 -7.46
CA PHE A 209 -11.35 -2.41 -7.72
C PHE A 209 -11.94 -3.57 -6.91
N GLY A 210 -11.08 -4.48 -6.43
CA GLY A 210 -11.48 -5.64 -5.63
C GLY A 210 -11.10 -5.59 -4.15
N MET A 211 -10.40 -4.55 -3.69
CA MET A 211 -9.88 -4.48 -2.32
C MET A 211 -10.99 -4.20 -1.29
N PRO A 212 -11.31 -5.15 -0.39
CA PRO A 212 -12.42 -5.00 0.57
C PRO A 212 -12.31 -3.77 1.44
N HIS A 213 -11.13 -3.41 1.93
CA HIS A 213 -10.95 -2.24 2.80
C HIS A 213 -11.16 -0.89 2.08
N ILE A 214 -11.05 -0.86 0.74
CA ILE A 214 -11.38 0.32 -0.06
C ILE A 214 -12.89 0.34 -0.31
N LEU A 215 -13.44 -0.78 -0.76
CA LEU A 215 -14.86 -0.87 -1.14
C LEU A 215 -15.79 -0.59 0.05
N ILE A 216 -15.44 -1.04 1.26
CA ILE A 216 -16.25 -0.81 2.45
C ILE A 216 -16.40 0.68 2.77
N ARG A 217 -15.44 1.52 2.42
CA ARG A 217 -15.50 2.99 2.59
C ARG A 217 -16.49 3.64 1.63
N PHE A 218 -16.81 3.00 0.52
CA PHE A 218 -17.85 3.46 -0.40
C PHE A 218 -19.25 3.00 0.04
N MET A 219 -19.30 1.95 0.88
CA MET A 219 -20.55 1.34 1.34
C MET A 219 -21.06 1.96 2.64
N ALA A 220 -20.18 2.52 3.47
CA ALA A 220 -20.47 3.09 4.79
C ALA A 220 -21.06 4.50 4.75
#